data_1d77e544c93f538756e71ab8174ecc49
#
_entry.id   1d77e544c93f538756e71ab8174ecc49
#
_cell.length_a   1.000
_cell.length_b   1.000
_cell.length_c   1.000
_cell.angle_alpha   90.00
_cell.angle_beta   90.00
_cell.angle_gamma   90.00
#
_symmetry.space_group_name_H-M   'P 1'
#
loop_
_entity.id
_entity.type
_entity.pdbx_description
1 polymer ?
#
loop_
_entity_poly.entity_id
_entity_poly.type
_entity_poly.pdbx_seq_one_letter_code
_entity_poly.pdbx_strand_id
1 'polypeptide(L)'
;MSPPSIQNNLLIGIWKLISATAIYADGTVTPDLYGTHPVGYITYTSDGHMMVMFSRSDRSPLSQEVRSPLTPQMQSLPVEELAQAFTTFNAYAGTYMLSGNTVTHQIEIASIPNRVGTTLVRTFTLSESRVTLKTLPVLSDGVEAVFELVWERI
;
A
#
# COMPACT_ATOMS: atom_id res chain seq x y z
N MET A 1 31.01 -7.17 -11.11
CA MET A 1 30.36 -7.12 -9.79
C MET A 1 29.06 -7.90 -9.86
N SER A 2 28.91 -8.91 -9.04
CA SER A 2 27.67 -9.69 -9.00
C SER A 2 26.55 -8.79 -8.48
N PRO A 3 25.33 -8.86 -9.04
CA PRO A 3 24.20 -8.21 -8.41
C PRO A 3 24.08 -8.74 -6.98
N PRO A 4 23.56 -7.91 -6.04
CA PRO A 4 23.32 -8.40 -4.68
C PRO A 4 22.52 -9.69 -4.79
N SER A 5 23.05 -10.73 -4.17
CA SER A 5 22.45 -12.05 -4.31
C SER A 5 21.01 -11.99 -3.74
N ILE A 6 20.09 -12.56 -4.50
CA ILE A 6 18.68 -12.73 -4.10
C ILE A 6 18.58 -13.33 -2.69
N GLN A 7 19.61 -14.10 -2.27
CA GLN A 7 19.69 -14.71 -0.95
C GLN A 7 19.69 -13.70 0.21
N ASN A 8 20.08 -12.43 -0.04
CA ASN A 8 20.10 -11.39 0.98
C ASN A 8 18.87 -10.50 0.95
N ASN A 9 17.90 -10.78 0.07
CA ASN A 9 16.68 -10.01 -0.01
C ASN A 9 15.64 -10.58 0.96
N LEU A 10 15.60 -10.01 2.16
CA LEU A 10 14.70 -10.45 3.22
C LEU A 10 13.27 -10.00 3.02
N LEU A 11 12.98 -9.18 2.01
CA LEU A 11 11.61 -8.76 1.70
C LEU A 11 10.85 -9.78 0.85
N ILE A 12 11.55 -10.70 0.18
CA ILE A 12 10.89 -11.69 -0.67
C ILE A 12 9.86 -12.48 0.12
N GLY A 13 8.65 -12.58 -0.44
CA GLY A 13 7.53 -13.31 0.15
C GLY A 13 6.26 -12.51 0.17
N ILE A 14 5.31 -13.00 0.94
CA ILE A 14 3.99 -12.39 1.11
C ILE A 14 3.86 -11.92 2.55
N TRP A 15 3.37 -10.69 2.71
CA TRP A 15 3.21 -10.06 4.01
C TRP A 15 1.77 -9.56 4.14
N LYS A 16 1.24 -9.67 5.35
CA LYS A 16 -0.12 -9.26 5.71
C LYS A 16 -0.07 -7.92 6.45
N LEU A 17 -0.96 -7.00 6.10
CA LEU A 17 -1.03 -5.69 6.76
C LEU A 17 -1.51 -5.83 8.19
N ILE A 18 -0.81 -5.18 9.12
CA ILE A 18 -1.14 -5.13 10.54
C ILE A 18 -1.69 -3.77 10.92
N SER A 19 -1.03 -2.68 10.48
CA SER A 19 -1.45 -1.32 10.84
C SER A 19 -0.97 -0.30 9.83
N ALA A 20 -1.67 0.83 9.79
CA ALA A 20 -1.29 1.99 8.99
C ALA A 20 -1.49 3.26 9.82
N THR A 21 -0.45 4.06 9.95
CA THR A 21 -0.40 5.21 10.85
C THR A 21 0.22 6.41 10.14
N ALA A 22 -0.29 7.60 10.40
CA ALA A 22 0.32 8.84 9.96
C ALA A 22 1.01 9.52 11.15
N ILE A 23 2.26 9.96 10.94
CA ILE A 23 3.06 10.66 11.94
C ILE A 23 3.38 12.04 11.36
N TYR A 24 2.90 13.08 12.01
CA TYR A 24 3.06 14.47 11.56
C TYR A 24 4.33 15.11 12.14
N ALA A 25 4.82 16.14 11.45
CA ALA A 25 6.05 16.83 11.84
C ALA A 25 5.97 17.45 13.24
N ASP A 26 4.77 17.83 13.70
CA ASP A 26 4.54 18.36 15.04
C ASP A 26 4.50 17.29 16.14
N GLY A 27 4.70 16.04 15.79
CA GLY A 27 4.64 14.90 16.72
C GLY A 27 3.25 14.30 16.88
N THR A 28 2.23 14.88 16.27
CA THR A 28 0.86 14.31 16.30
C THR A 28 0.83 13.00 15.53
N VAL A 29 0.11 12.02 16.05
CA VAL A 29 -0.04 10.71 15.44
C VAL A 29 -1.52 10.45 15.16
N THR A 30 -1.84 10.05 13.93
CA THR A 30 -3.18 9.56 13.57
C THR A 30 -3.06 8.06 13.31
N PRO A 31 -3.48 7.21 14.27
CA PRO A 31 -3.47 5.77 14.06
C PRO A 31 -4.65 5.32 13.22
N ASP A 32 -4.60 4.06 12.81
CA ASP A 32 -5.74 3.35 12.22
C ASP A 32 -6.31 4.03 10.96
N LEU A 33 -5.43 4.47 10.06
CA LEU A 33 -5.84 5.13 8.81
C LEU A 33 -6.79 4.26 7.97
N TYR A 34 -6.66 2.94 8.06
CA TYR A 34 -7.51 1.97 7.37
C TYR A 34 -8.30 1.13 8.38
N GLY A 35 -8.64 1.72 9.53
CA GLY A 35 -9.34 1.04 10.61
C GLY A 35 -8.38 0.29 11.53
N THR A 36 -8.94 -0.25 12.62
CA THR A 36 -8.15 -0.98 13.63
C THR A 36 -7.70 -2.35 13.16
N HIS A 37 -8.40 -2.93 12.18
CA HIS A 37 -8.08 -4.24 11.60
C HIS A 37 -8.08 -4.12 10.08
N PRO A 38 -7.09 -3.43 9.48
CA PRO A 38 -7.02 -3.32 8.04
C PRO A 38 -6.77 -4.68 7.39
N VAL A 39 -7.15 -4.81 6.13
CA VAL A 39 -6.93 -6.02 5.34
C VAL A 39 -6.02 -5.67 4.18
N GLY A 40 -4.98 -6.47 3.96
CA GLY A 40 -4.12 -6.24 2.82
C GLY A 40 -2.92 -7.15 2.78
N TYR A 41 -2.31 -7.17 1.60
CA TYR A 41 -1.12 -7.96 1.33
C TYR A 41 -0.13 -7.16 0.52
N ILE A 42 1.14 -7.37 0.78
CA ILE A 42 2.23 -6.93 -0.09
C ILE A 42 3.09 -8.14 -0.42
N THR A 43 3.47 -8.24 -1.68
CA THR A 43 4.28 -9.33 -2.20
C THR A 43 5.51 -8.76 -2.88
N TYR A 44 6.67 -9.35 -2.56
CA TYR A 44 7.93 -9.09 -3.27
C TYR A 44 8.41 -10.42 -3.82
N THR A 45 8.62 -10.47 -5.14
CA THR A 45 9.08 -11.69 -5.81
C THR A 45 10.59 -11.66 -5.99
N SER A 46 11.18 -12.85 -6.20
CA SER A 46 12.62 -12.97 -6.37
C SER A 46 13.11 -12.38 -7.70
N ASP A 47 12.23 -12.22 -8.68
CA ASP A 47 12.58 -11.66 -9.99
C ASP A 47 12.34 -10.15 -10.08
N GLY A 48 12.09 -9.48 -8.97
CA GLY A 48 12.04 -8.02 -8.91
C GLY A 48 10.67 -7.40 -9.12
N HIS A 49 9.60 -8.14 -8.94
CA HIS A 49 8.24 -7.62 -9.03
C HIS A 49 7.62 -7.44 -7.65
N MET A 50 6.68 -6.51 -7.53
CA MET A 50 5.94 -6.29 -6.30
C MET A 50 4.48 -5.99 -6.62
N MET A 51 3.61 -6.36 -5.69
CA MET A 51 2.18 -6.03 -5.74
C MET A 51 1.71 -5.75 -4.32
N VAL A 52 0.89 -4.73 -4.18
CA VAL A 52 0.29 -4.37 -2.89
C VAL A 52 -1.17 -4.03 -3.08
N MET A 53 -2.00 -4.50 -2.16
CA MET A 53 -3.40 -4.10 -2.07
C MET A 53 -3.82 -4.11 -0.62
N PHE A 54 -4.55 -3.10 -0.22
CA PHE A 54 -5.06 -3.02 1.15
C PHE A 54 -6.30 -2.14 1.22
N SER A 55 -7.12 -2.39 2.22
CA SER A 55 -8.38 -1.69 2.40
C SER A 55 -8.80 -1.67 3.86
N ARG A 56 -9.82 -0.88 4.15
CA ARG A 56 -10.56 -1.02 5.40
C ARG A 56 -11.30 -2.36 5.38
N SER A 57 -11.42 -2.98 6.55
CA SER A 57 -12.19 -4.23 6.70
C SER A 57 -13.69 -3.98 6.88
N ASP A 58 -14.07 -2.73 7.20
CA ASP A 58 -15.44 -2.32 7.47
C ASP A 58 -16.14 -1.66 6.26
N ARG A 59 -15.69 -2.01 5.04
CA ARG A 59 -16.26 -1.45 3.81
C ARG A 59 -17.72 -1.90 3.65
N SER A 60 -18.59 -0.93 3.36
CA SER A 60 -19.99 -1.22 3.08
C SER A 60 -20.14 -1.88 1.71
N PRO A 61 -20.97 -2.92 1.60
CA PRO A 61 -21.32 -3.46 0.28
C PRO A 61 -22.03 -2.39 -0.56
N LEU A 62 -21.89 -2.52 -1.87
CA LEU A 62 -22.63 -1.66 -2.79
C LEU A 62 -24.13 -1.97 -2.70
N SER A 63 -24.97 -0.98 -2.98
CA SER A 63 -26.42 -1.11 -2.86
C SER A 63 -27.05 -2.00 -3.92
N GLN A 64 -26.30 -2.39 -4.94
CA GLN A 64 -26.73 -3.35 -5.95
C GLN A 64 -25.70 -4.45 -6.09
N GLU A 65 -26.14 -5.63 -6.53
CA GLU A 65 -25.22 -6.72 -6.84
C GLU A 65 -24.44 -6.37 -8.11
N VAL A 66 -23.13 -6.24 -7.98
CA VAL A 66 -22.23 -5.88 -9.08
C VAL A 66 -21.17 -6.96 -9.21
N ARG A 67 -21.02 -7.52 -10.41
CA ARG A 67 -20.05 -8.59 -10.68
C ARG A 67 -18.76 -8.07 -11.32
N SER A 68 -18.80 -6.90 -11.93
CA SER A 68 -17.67 -6.34 -12.67
C SER A 68 -17.81 -4.83 -12.76
N PRO A 69 -16.68 -4.09 -12.78
CA PRO A 69 -16.73 -2.65 -13.00
C PRO A 69 -17.38 -2.24 -14.32
N LEU A 70 -17.46 -3.16 -15.28
CA LEU A 70 -18.00 -2.88 -16.62
C LEU A 70 -19.50 -3.14 -16.75
N THR A 71 -20.16 -3.59 -15.68
CA THR A 71 -21.61 -3.86 -15.74
C THR A 71 -22.42 -2.56 -15.62
N PRO A 72 -23.59 -2.51 -16.26
CA PRO A 72 -24.47 -1.32 -16.15
C PRO A 72 -24.85 -0.99 -14.71
N GLN A 73 -24.96 -1.98 -13.84
CA GLN A 73 -25.28 -1.77 -12.42
C GLN A 73 -24.24 -0.89 -11.73
N MET A 74 -22.96 -1.06 -12.09
CA MET A 74 -21.90 -0.22 -11.52
C MET A 74 -22.10 1.25 -11.89
N GLN A 75 -22.49 1.52 -13.12
CA GLN A 75 -22.67 2.90 -13.60
C GLN A 75 -23.91 3.58 -13.01
N SER A 76 -24.89 2.81 -12.59
CA SER A 76 -26.13 3.33 -12.01
C SER A 76 -26.06 3.54 -10.49
N LEU A 77 -24.95 3.18 -9.85
CA LEU A 77 -24.78 3.38 -8.41
C LEU A 77 -24.64 4.87 -8.07
N PRO A 78 -25.09 5.27 -6.87
CA PRO A 78 -24.81 6.62 -6.38
C PRO A 78 -23.33 6.94 -6.41
N VAL A 79 -22.99 8.18 -6.79
CA VAL A 79 -21.58 8.61 -6.90
C VAL A 79 -20.87 8.46 -5.56
N GLU A 80 -21.57 8.69 -4.45
CA GLU A 80 -21.01 8.57 -3.11
C GLU A 80 -20.56 7.14 -2.79
N GLU A 81 -21.30 6.14 -3.27
CA GLU A 81 -20.90 4.74 -3.07
C GLU A 81 -19.64 4.40 -3.87
N LEU A 82 -19.55 4.89 -5.12
CA LEU A 82 -18.38 4.69 -5.95
C LEU A 82 -17.16 5.40 -5.36
N ALA A 83 -17.33 6.62 -4.87
CA ALA A 83 -16.27 7.38 -4.24
C ALA A 83 -15.76 6.66 -2.99
N GLN A 84 -16.67 6.18 -2.14
CA GLN A 84 -16.30 5.47 -0.92
C GLN A 84 -15.60 4.15 -1.23
N ALA A 85 -16.06 3.42 -2.24
CA ALA A 85 -15.40 2.18 -2.66
C ALA A 85 -13.96 2.46 -3.13
N PHE A 86 -13.75 3.56 -3.84
CA PHE A 86 -12.43 3.94 -4.32
C PHE A 86 -11.51 4.40 -3.18
N THR A 87 -12.00 5.26 -2.29
CA THR A 87 -11.17 5.86 -1.23
C THR A 87 -10.82 4.90 -0.09
N THR A 88 -11.54 3.80 0.04
CA THR A 88 -11.31 2.81 1.10
C THR A 88 -10.46 1.62 0.64
N PHE A 89 -9.95 1.66 -0.57
CA PHE A 89 -9.12 0.62 -1.16
C PHE A 89 -7.93 1.26 -1.89
N ASN A 90 -6.76 0.65 -1.75
CA ASN A 90 -5.54 1.13 -2.40
C ASN A 90 -4.79 -0.07 -2.97
N ALA A 91 -4.34 0.05 -4.22
CA ALA A 91 -3.58 -1.02 -4.85
C ALA A 91 -2.62 -0.44 -5.88
N TYR A 92 -1.46 -1.05 -5.99
CA TYR A 92 -0.54 -0.80 -7.09
C TYR A 92 0.42 -1.97 -7.26
N ALA A 93 1.03 -2.05 -8.42
CA ALA A 93 2.00 -3.10 -8.74
C ALA A 93 3.03 -2.57 -9.72
N GLY A 94 4.16 -3.25 -9.78
CA GLY A 94 5.26 -2.93 -10.68
C GLY A 94 6.50 -3.70 -10.31
N THR A 95 7.66 -3.05 -10.45
CA THR A 95 8.95 -3.61 -10.08
C THR A 95 9.49 -2.91 -8.83
N TYR A 96 10.51 -3.51 -8.22
CA TYR A 96 11.16 -2.90 -7.06
C TYR A 96 12.65 -3.08 -7.09
N MET A 97 13.35 -2.20 -6.40
CA MET A 97 14.79 -2.27 -6.20
C MET A 97 15.10 -1.99 -4.74
N LEU A 98 16.11 -2.69 -4.21
CA LEU A 98 16.60 -2.50 -2.85
C LEU A 98 17.93 -1.75 -2.87
N SER A 99 18.09 -0.83 -1.93
CA SER A 99 19.35 -0.15 -1.67
C SER A 99 19.46 0.14 -0.17
N GLY A 100 20.30 -0.64 0.53
CA GLY A 100 20.40 -0.54 1.98
C GLY A 100 19.07 -0.83 2.67
N ASN A 101 18.58 0.13 3.45
CA ASN A 101 17.29 0.03 4.13
C ASN A 101 16.14 0.68 3.34
N THR A 102 16.34 0.89 2.04
CA THR A 102 15.37 1.57 1.18
C THR A 102 14.89 0.60 0.10
N VAL A 103 13.59 0.56 -0.11
CA VAL A 103 12.97 -0.12 -1.25
C VAL A 103 12.27 0.92 -2.11
N THR A 104 12.50 0.85 -3.42
CA THR A 104 11.87 1.75 -4.39
C THR A 104 10.91 0.94 -5.25
N HIS A 105 9.64 1.35 -5.24
CA HIS A 105 8.60 0.75 -6.06
C HIS A 105 8.46 1.56 -7.34
N GLN A 106 8.61 0.93 -8.50
CA GLN A 106 8.35 1.53 -9.80
C GLN A 106 6.96 1.08 -10.25
N ILE A 107 6.03 2.02 -10.35
CA ILE A 107 4.61 1.73 -10.47
C ILE A 107 4.20 1.59 -11.93
N GLU A 108 3.64 0.45 -12.29
CA GLU A 108 3.15 0.16 -13.65
C GLU A 108 1.62 0.20 -13.72
N ILE A 109 0.96 -0.13 -12.62
CA ILE A 109 -0.51 -0.13 -12.52
C ILE A 109 -0.89 0.30 -11.09
N ALA A 110 -1.95 1.07 -10.96
CA ALA A 110 -2.38 1.58 -9.66
C ALA A 110 -3.88 1.90 -9.66
N SER A 111 -4.51 1.78 -8.48
CA SER A 111 -5.87 2.26 -8.27
C SER A 111 -5.96 3.77 -8.38
N ILE A 112 -4.91 4.49 -8.02
CA ILE A 112 -4.80 5.95 -8.25
C ILE A 112 -4.04 6.16 -9.54
N PRO A 113 -4.72 6.59 -10.63
CA PRO A 113 -4.09 6.66 -11.96
C PRO A 113 -2.81 7.51 -12.01
N ASN A 114 -2.73 8.55 -11.19
CA ASN A 114 -1.59 9.47 -11.16
C ASN A 114 -0.28 8.80 -10.74
N ARG A 115 -0.35 7.65 -10.08
CA ARG A 115 0.84 6.93 -9.63
C ARG A 115 1.53 6.13 -10.73
N VAL A 116 0.84 5.83 -11.83
CA VAL A 116 1.40 5.06 -12.93
C VAL A 116 2.58 5.83 -13.54
N GLY A 117 3.71 5.15 -13.70
CA GLY A 117 4.94 5.74 -14.23
C GLY A 117 5.76 6.51 -13.19
N THR A 118 5.33 6.53 -11.93
CA THR A 118 6.09 7.17 -10.85
C THR A 118 6.84 6.14 -10.02
N THR A 119 7.72 6.61 -9.15
CA THR A 119 8.43 5.79 -8.17
C THR A 119 8.03 6.19 -6.76
N LEU A 120 7.84 5.19 -5.90
CA LEU A 120 7.58 5.39 -4.48
C LEU A 120 8.74 4.83 -3.68
N VAL A 121 9.40 5.69 -2.90
CA VAL A 121 10.53 5.30 -2.07
C VAL A 121 10.04 5.04 -0.65
N ARG A 122 10.46 3.91 -0.09
CA ARG A 122 10.12 3.53 1.29
C ARG A 122 11.38 3.14 2.05
N THR A 123 11.52 3.61 3.26
CA THR A 123 12.51 3.03 4.18
C THR A 123 11.86 1.85 4.88
N PHE A 124 12.64 0.81 5.16
CA PHE A 124 12.11 -0.36 5.84
C PHE A 124 12.97 -0.78 7.01
N THR A 125 12.30 -1.33 8.02
CA THR A 125 12.93 -1.93 9.18
C THR A 125 12.37 -3.35 9.34
N LEU A 126 13.26 -4.33 9.39
CA LEU A 126 12.90 -5.72 9.59
C LEU A 126 13.08 -6.11 11.04
N SER A 127 12.13 -6.87 11.59
CA SER A 127 12.17 -7.40 12.95
C SER A 127 11.50 -8.77 12.92
N GLU A 128 12.30 -9.83 12.95
CA GLU A 128 11.83 -11.22 12.90
C GLU A 128 10.80 -11.46 11.78
N SER A 129 9.50 -11.53 12.14
CA SER A 129 8.42 -11.80 11.21
C SER A 129 7.73 -10.53 10.70
N ARG A 130 8.23 -9.33 11.04
CA ARG A 130 7.57 -8.07 10.68
C ARG A 130 8.48 -7.17 9.88
N VAL A 131 7.87 -6.39 8.98
CA VAL A 131 8.51 -5.28 8.29
C VAL A 131 7.68 -4.03 8.48
N THR A 132 8.35 -2.92 8.80
CA THR A 132 7.74 -1.60 8.84
C THR A 132 8.22 -0.82 7.64
N LEU A 133 7.29 -0.38 6.80
CA LEU A 133 7.57 0.46 5.64
C LEU A 133 7.14 1.89 5.96
N LYS A 134 8.05 2.85 5.76
CA LYS A 134 7.78 4.27 5.98
C LYS A 134 7.95 5.05 4.69
N THR A 135 7.02 5.96 4.43
CA THR A 135 7.18 6.90 3.33
C THR A 135 8.24 7.94 3.67
N LEU A 136 8.81 8.57 2.65
CA LEU A 136 9.49 9.85 2.84
C LEU A 136 8.45 10.88 3.28
N PRO A 137 8.87 11.97 3.95
CA PRO A 137 7.94 13.01 4.34
C PRO A 137 7.18 13.55 3.13
N VAL A 138 5.84 13.66 3.26
CA VAL A 138 4.96 14.19 2.22
C VAL A 138 4.07 15.26 2.83
N LEU A 139 3.66 16.25 2.02
CA LEU A 139 2.71 17.26 2.46
C LEU A 139 1.29 16.67 2.41
N SER A 140 0.61 16.73 3.54
CA SER A 140 -0.79 16.34 3.66
C SER A 140 -1.53 17.51 4.31
N ASP A 141 -2.42 18.15 3.54
CA ASP A 141 -3.15 19.35 3.98
C ASP A 141 -2.23 20.46 4.52
N GLY A 142 -1.09 20.68 3.86
CA GLY A 142 -0.13 21.71 4.25
C GLY A 142 0.77 21.32 5.42
N VAL A 143 0.62 20.14 5.99
CA VAL A 143 1.45 19.63 7.07
C VAL A 143 2.26 18.44 6.59
N GLU A 144 3.54 18.41 6.94
CA GLU A 144 4.42 17.31 6.58
C GLU A 144 4.11 16.08 7.44
N ALA A 145 3.96 14.93 6.77
CA ALA A 145 3.61 13.67 7.42
C ALA A 145 4.43 12.51 6.85
N VAL A 146 4.69 11.52 7.69
CA VAL A 146 5.25 10.22 7.31
C VAL A 146 4.18 9.17 7.54
N PHE A 147 3.93 8.33 6.54
CA PHE A 147 3.01 7.21 6.68
C PHE A 147 3.82 5.95 6.98
N GLU A 148 3.39 5.22 8.01
CA GLU A 148 4.04 4.02 8.50
C GLU A 148 3.07 2.85 8.42
N LEU A 149 3.46 1.82 7.64
CA LEU A 149 2.67 0.59 7.50
C LEU A 149 3.48 -0.58 8.05
N VAL A 150 2.86 -1.32 8.95
CA VAL A 150 3.46 -2.51 9.55
C VAL A 150 2.85 -3.75 8.93
N TRP A 151 3.72 -4.66 8.49
CA TRP A 151 3.33 -5.90 7.81
C TRP A 151 3.93 -7.08 8.54
N GLU A 152 3.23 -8.20 8.51
CA GLU A 152 3.68 -9.45 9.12
C GLU A 152 3.80 -10.53 8.06
N ARG A 153 4.89 -11.28 8.08
CA ARG A 153 5.15 -12.37 7.14
C ARG A 153 4.11 -13.48 7.32
N ILE A 154 3.56 -13.93 6.21
CA ILE A 154 2.68 -15.10 6.18
C ILE A 154 3.54 -16.39 6.17
#